data_3744fd8b787b62ea967d9813251d2124
#
_entry.id   3744fd8b787b62ea967d9813251d2124
#
_cell.length_a   1.000
_cell.length_b   1.000
_cell.length_c   1.000
_cell.angle_alpha   90.00
_cell.angle_beta   90.00
_cell.angle_gamma   90.00
#
_symmetry.space_group_name_H-M   'P 1'
#
loop_
_entity.id
_entity.type
_entity.pdbx_description
1 polymer ?
#
loop_
_entity_poly.entity_id
_entity_poly.type
_entity_poly.pdbx_seq_one_letter_code
_entity_poly.pdbx_strand_id
1 'polypeptide(L)'
;TRLDAAKKVIKKIVSNTDLTSGANFGLMEWGTRHNIRVKISDTGAKTIYTNVDGVYASGGTDLARAMNIARNYFTSGQVANWNLSCSVNYLIVISDGYWSGHNTVLSIAEQIKNAYNIKTFAVGFALGGANSNYSTLATKGGTTSPLYASNQSELLAKLTDAIKQAISGKLTFTTPAVMSDVTKGSYIYQSTFEYEKNKQWKGSLKKYKLNSNGTFGAVQWDAADKLNSK
;
A
#
# COMPACT_ATOMS: atom_id res chain seq x y z
N THR A 1 11.24 -25.22 -0.55
CA THR A 1 10.91 -24.65 0.79
C THR A 1 9.86 -23.55 0.67
N ARG A 2 9.26 -23.14 1.80
CA ARG A 2 8.34 -21.97 1.84
C ARG A 2 9.03 -20.70 1.35
N LEU A 3 10.28 -20.51 1.74
CA LEU A 3 11.09 -19.38 1.29
C LEU A 3 11.31 -19.40 -0.22
N ASP A 4 11.58 -20.54 -0.83
CA ASP A 4 11.76 -20.63 -2.28
C ASP A 4 10.46 -20.31 -3.04
N ALA A 5 9.31 -20.72 -2.50
CA ALA A 5 8.02 -20.36 -3.05
C ALA A 5 7.81 -18.84 -2.97
N ALA A 6 8.12 -18.20 -1.82
CA ALA A 6 8.04 -16.76 -1.66
C ALA A 6 8.96 -16.01 -2.63
N LYS A 7 10.23 -16.45 -2.79
CA LYS A 7 11.17 -15.87 -3.78
C LYS A 7 10.64 -15.93 -5.20
N LYS A 8 10.10 -17.09 -5.60
CA LYS A 8 9.49 -17.25 -6.94
C LYS A 8 8.30 -16.30 -7.16
N VAL A 9 7.48 -16.12 -6.12
CA VAL A 9 6.35 -15.17 -6.18
C VAL A 9 6.85 -13.74 -6.28
N ILE A 10 7.81 -13.34 -5.45
CA ILE A 10 8.43 -12.01 -5.50
C ILE A 10 8.98 -11.73 -6.90
N LYS A 11 9.72 -12.69 -7.50
CA LYS A 11 10.23 -12.55 -8.88
C LYS A 11 9.13 -12.33 -9.90
N LYS A 12 8.01 -13.08 -9.81
CA LYS A 12 6.87 -12.89 -10.72
C LYS A 12 6.25 -11.51 -10.57
N ILE A 13 6.11 -11.02 -9.34
CA ILE A 13 5.55 -9.70 -9.07
C ILE A 13 6.44 -8.59 -9.64
N VAL A 14 7.74 -8.62 -9.32
CA VAL A 14 8.66 -7.56 -9.76
C VAL A 14 8.98 -7.61 -11.26
N SER A 15 8.65 -8.72 -11.95
CA SER A 15 8.72 -8.83 -13.41
C SER A 15 7.44 -8.35 -14.10
N ASN A 16 6.36 -8.14 -13.36
CA ASN A 16 5.10 -7.71 -13.94
C ASN A 16 5.06 -6.18 -14.03
N THR A 17 5.14 -5.68 -15.27
CA THR A 17 5.16 -4.23 -15.53
C THR A 17 3.86 -3.53 -15.10
N ASP A 18 2.72 -4.23 -15.07
CA ASP A 18 1.45 -3.65 -14.63
C ASP A 18 1.42 -3.39 -13.11
N LEU A 19 2.27 -4.12 -12.35
CA LEU A 19 2.41 -3.95 -10.91
C LEU A 19 3.56 -3.02 -10.52
N THR A 20 4.55 -2.84 -11.39
CA THR A 20 5.79 -2.14 -11.02
C THR A 20 5.93 -0.75 -11.62
N SER A 21 5.21 -0.45 -12.70
CA SER A 21 5.32 0.85 -13.36
C SER A 21 4.71 1.96 -12.49
N GLY A 22 5.49 3.00 -12.26
CA GLY A 22 5.10 4.14 -11.43
C GLY A 22 5.20 3.88 -9.93
N ALA A 23 5.75 2.72 -9.51
CA ALA A 23 5.97 2.39 -8.11
C ALA A 23 7.45 2.10 -7.84
N ASN A 24 7.94 2.56 -6.70
CA ASN A 24 9.29 2.28 -6.22
C ASN A 24 9.26 1.08 -5.29
N PHE A 25 10.17 0.15 -5.49
CA PHE A 25 10.25 -1.08 -4.72
C PHE A 25 11.55 -1.16 -3.93
N GLY A 26 11.48 -1.76 -2.74
CA GLY A 26 12.62 -2.16 -1.94
C GLY A 26 12.42 -3.55 -1.35
N LEU A 27 13.49 -4.18 -0.90
CA LEU A 27 13.47 -5.50 -0.28
C LEU A 27 14.28 -5.47 1.00
N MET A 28 13.67 -5.95 2.08
CA MET A 28 14.32 -6.20 3.35
C MET A 28 14.18 -7.68 3.70
N GLU A 29 15.28 -8.30 4.14
CA GLU A 29 15.26 -9.60 4.80
C GLU A 29 15.26 -9.43 6.31
N TRP A 30 14.59 -10.34 7.00
CA TRP A 30 14.56 -10.38 8.46
C TRP A 30 14.58 -11.83 8.99
N GLY A 31 15.06 -11.98 10.21
CA GLY A 31 15.30 -13.27 10.82
C GLY A 31 16.52 -13.17 11.74
N THR A 32 17.60 -13.89 11.49
CA THR A 32 18.90 -13.63 12.14
C THR A 32 19.55 -12.37 11.56
N ARG A 33 19.42 -12.17 10.26
CA ARG A 33 19.87 -10.96 9.59
C ARG A 33 18.69 -10.02 9.41
N HIS A 34 18.95 -8.76 9.65
CA HIS A 34 18.01 -7.67 9.42
C HIS A 34 18.69 -6.69 8.49
N ASN A 35 18.48 -6.86 7.19
CA ASN A 35 19.20 -6.10 6.18
C ASN A 35 18.28 -5.58 5.07
N ILE A 36 18.44 -4.31 4.71
CA ILE A 36 17.84 -3.75 3.50
C ILE A 36 18.70 -4.20 2.32
N ARG A 37 18.28 -5.26 1.65
CA ARG A 37 19.00 -5.84 0.51
C ARG A 37 18.89 -4.99 -0.73
N VAL A 38 17.73 -4.39 -0.95
CA VAL A 38 17.47 -3.49 -2.06
C VAL A 38 16.81 -2.23 -1.54
N LYS A 39 17.45 -1.09 -1.76
CA LYS A 39 16.89 0.22 -1.42
C LYS A 39 15.69 0.52 -2.30
N ILE A 40 14.72 1.26 -1.76
CA ILE A 40 13.54 1.72 -2.50
C ILE A 40 14.01 2.67 -3.60
N SER A 41 13.69 2.32 -4.85
CA SER A 41 14.00 3.12 -6.04
C SER A 41 13.10 2.73 -7.21
N ASP A 42 13.13 3.51 -8.27
CA ASP A 42 12.48 3.25 -9.55
C ASP A 42 13.00 1.98 -10.25
N THR A 43 14.29 1.67 -10.04
CA THR A 43 14.94 0.44 -10.52
C THR A 43 14.85 -0.71 -9.51
N GLY A 44 14.24 -0.48 -8.36
CA GLY A 44 14.16 -1.43 -7.25
C GLY A 44 13.56 -2.77 -7.63
N ALA A 45 12.50 -2.79 -8.43
CA ALA A 45 11.88 -4.02 -8.90
C ALA A 45 12.87 -4.90 -9.69
N LYS A 46 13.61 -4.32 -10.62
CA LYS A 46 14.67 -5.02 -11.39
C LYS A 46 15.79 -5.53 -10.49
N THR A 47 16.21 -4.72 -9.52
CA THR A 47 17.26 -5.07 -8.57
C THR A 47 16.80 -6.19 -7.61
N ILE A 48 15.53 -6.20 -7.18
CA ILE A 48 14.95 -7.29 -6.39
C ILE A 48 14.99 -8.61 -7.16
N TYR A 49 14.65 -8.61 -8.44
CA TYR A 49 14.65 -9.80 -9.27
C TYR A 49 16.00 -10.55 -9.24
N THR A 50 17.09 -9.81 -9.29
CA THR A 50 18.46 -10.37 -9.27
C THR A 50 18.98 -10.72 -7.87
N ASN A 51 18.47 -10.02 -6.82
CA ASN A 51 19.01 -10.15 -5.47
C ASN A 51 18.18 -11.03 -4.52
N VAL A 52 16.93 -11.33 -4.85
CA VAL A 52 16.04 -12.08 -3.95
C VAL A 52 16.51 -13.52 -3.70
N ASP A 53 17.21 -14.12 -4.63
CA ASP A 53 17.76 -15.47 -4.46
C ASP A 53 18.79 -15.56 -3.32
N GLY A 54 19.48 -14.47 -3.04
CA GLY A 54 20.42 -14.37 -1.93
C GLY A 54 19.79 -14.28 -0.54
N VAL A 55 18.48 -14.30 -0.41
CA VAL A 55 17.79 -14.37 0.89
C VAL A 55 17.83 -15.81 1.40
N TYR A 56 18.25 -16.02 2.65
CA TYR A 56 18.35 -17.35 3.26
C TYR A 56 17.48 -17.41 4.52
N ALA A 57 16.83 -18.55 4.72
CA ALA A 57 16.17 -18.85 5.98
C ALA A 57 17.22 -19.08 7.06
N SER A 58 17.27 -18.25 8.07
CA SER A 58 18.20 -18.39 9.17
C SER A 58 17.67 -17.75 10.45
N GLY A 59 17.79 -18.45 11.56
CA GLY A 59 17.65 -17.95 12.92
C GLY A 59 16.24 -17.60 13.36
N GLY A 60 16.16 -16.61 14.23
CA GLY A 60 14.94 -16.24 14.93
C GLY A 60 13.94 -15.42 14.09
N THR A 61 12.83 -15.09 14.73
CA THR A 61 11.69 -14.36 14.14
C THR A 61 11.51 -13.01 14.79
N ASP A 62 12.59 -12.20 14.88
CA ASP A 62 12.57 -10.86 15.49
C ASP A 62 12.01 -9.80 14.51
N LEU A 63 10.70 -9.82 14.34
CA LEU A 63 9.99 -8.83 13.51
C LEU A 63 10.04 -7.43 14.15
N ALA A 64 10.13 -7.32 15.49
CA ALA A 64 10.19 -6.03 16.15
C ALA A 64 11.42 -5.22 15.71
N ARG A 65 12.58 -5.86 15.64
CA ARG A 65 13.81 -5.24 15.11
C ARG A 65 13.68 -4.88 13.62
N ALA A 66 13.08 -5.76 12.83
CA ALA A 66 12.84 -5.50 11.41
C ALA A 66 11.96 -4.26 11.20
N MET A 67 10.86 -4.15 11.95
CA MET A 67 9.96 -3.00 11.89
C MET A 67 10.65 -1.69 12.30
N ASN A 68 11.51 -1.73 13.33
CA ASN A 68 12.32 -0.57 13.71
C ASN A 68 13.28 -0.13 12.60
N ILE A 69 13.96 -1.07 11.95
CA ILE A 69 14.86 -0.77 10.84
C ILE A 69 14.08 -0.18 9.67
N ALA A 70 12.93 -0.76 9.31
CA ALA A 70 12.07 -0.25 8.24
C ALA A 70 11.59 1.18 8.54
N ARG A 71 11.11 1.45 9.77
CA ARG A 71 10.73 2.79 10.19
C ARG A 71 11.89 3.79 10.04
N ASN A 72 13.05 3.45 10.58
CA ASN A 72 14.22 4.33 10.52
C ASN A 72 14.69 4.56 9.08
N TYR A 73 14.57 3.55 8.23
CA TYR A 73 14.90 3.66 6.81
C TYR A 73 14.02 4.69 6.10
N PHE A 74 12.71 4.69 6.34
CA PHE A 74 11.80 5.70 5.81
C PHE A 74 12.10 7.10 6.36
N THR A 75 12.36 7.22 7.66
CA THR A 75 12.41 8.52 8.35
C THR A 75 13.80 9.17 8.36
N SER A 76 14.85 8.46 8.01
CA SER A 76 16.24 8.95 8.02
C SER A 76 16.69 9.66 6.74
N GLY A 77 15.77 9.96 5.83
CA GLY A 77 16.09 10.59 4.54
C GLY A 77 16.71 9.65 3.49
N GLN A 78 16.76 8.33 3.79
CA GLN A 78 17.28 7.34 2.83
C GLN A 78 16.29 7.02 1.71
N VAL A 79 15.02 7.31 1.90
CA VAL A 79 13.96 7.16 0.89
C VAL A 79 13.60 8.55 0.37
N ALA A 80 13.97 8.83 -0.88
CA ALA A 80 13.65 10.12 -1.48
C ALA A 80 12.13 10.27 -1.67
N ASN A 81 11.62 11.46 -1.39
CA ASN A 81 10.23 11.85 -1.68
C ASN A 81 9.15 10.97 -1.03
N TRP A 82 9.47 10.20 0.00
CA TRP A 82 8.51 9.31 0.65
C TRP A 82 7.35 10.07 1.33
N ASN A 83 7.59 11.29 1.78
CA ASN A 83 6.66 12.12 2.55
C ASN A 83 5.95 13.19 1.71
N LEU A 84 6.01 13.11 0.39
CA LEU A 84 5.22 13.99 -0.46
C LEU A 84 3.73 13.74 -0.25
N SER A 85 2.93 14.80 -0.31
CA SER A 85 1.47 14.73 -0.10
C SER A 85 0.75 13.78 -1.06
N CYS A 86 1.34 13.51 -2.22
CA CYS A 86 0.82 12.58 -3.22
C CYS A 86 1.49 11.18 -3.16
N SER A 87 2.45 10.96 -2.26
CA SER A 87 3.08 9.63 -2.12
C SER A 87 2.26 8.75 -1.18
N VAL A 88 2.08 7.50 -1.57
CA VAL A 88 1.45 6.47 -0.74
C VAL A 88 2.48 5.38 -0.50
N ASN A 89 2.76 5.11 0.77
CA ASN A 89 3.80 4.17 1.16
C ASN A 89 3.20 2.95 1.84
N TYR A 90 3.77 1.79 1.54
CA TYR A 90 3.32 0.52 2.09
C TYR A 90 4.50 -0.31 2.57
N LEU A 91 4.28 -1.04 3.65
CA LEU A 91 5.13 -2.11 4.13
C LEU A 91 4.38 -3.43 4.00
N ILE A 92 4.96 -4.41 3.31
CA ILE A 92 4.39 -5.74 3.18
C ILE A 92 5.26 -6.70 4.00
N VAL A 93 4.70 -7.20 5.09
CA VAL A 93 5.35 -8.18 5.98
C VAL A 93 4.89 -9.58 5.59
N ILE A 94 5.80 -10.41 5.09
CA ILE A 94 5.53 -11.80 4.73
C ILE A 94 6.23 -12.69 5.77
N SER A 95 5.46 -13.56 6.42
CA SER A 95 5.97 -14.50 7.41
C SER A 95 5.25 -15.85 7.32
N ASP A 96 5.92 -16.91 7.69
CA ASP A 96 5.40 -18.29 7.73
C ASP A 96 5.24 -18.83 9.15
N GLY A 97 5.24 -17.97 10.17
CA GLY A 97 5.12 -18.35 11.56
C GLY A 97 4.87 -17.20 12.52
N TYR A 98 5.05 -17.47 13.79
CA TYR A 98 4.99 -16.48 14.87
C TYR A 98 6.29 -15.67 14.91
N TRP A 99 6.19 -14.46 15.46
CA TRP A 99 7.33 -13.60 15.72
C TRP A 99 7.40 -13.16 17.17
N SER A 100 8.60 -12.82 17.62
CA SER A 100 8.84 -12.24 18.94
C SER A 100 8.57 -10.75 18.97
N GLY A 101 8.37 -10.19 20.17
CA GLY A 101 8.18 -8.75 20.36
C GLY A 101 6.85 -8.22 19.81
N HIS A 102 5.77 -9.01 19.91
CA HIS A 102 4.48 -8.71 19.32
C HIS A 102 3.98 -7.29 19.61
N ASN A 103 3.96 -6.88 20.89
CA ASN A 103 3.49 -5.54 21.28
C ASN A 103 4.33 -4.42 20.66
N THR A 104 5.64 -4.62 20.56
CA THR A 104 6.55 -3.66 19.90
C THR A 104 6.26 -3.57 18.40
N VAL A 105 6.00 -4.69 17.73
CA VAL A 105 5.60 -4.73 16.32
C VAL A 105 4.33 -3.92 16.09
N LEU A 106 3.31 -4.12 16.93
CA LEU A 106 2.04 -3.41 16.84
C LEU A 106 2.20 -1.91 17.09
N SER A 107 2.97 -1.54 18.12
CA SER A 107 3.25 -0.14 18.44
C SER A 107 3.96 0.58 17.28
N ILE A 108 4.94 -0.06 16.65
CA ILE A 108 5.65 0.52 15.50
C ILE A 108 4.72 0.62 14.29
N ALA A 109 3.93 -0.42 13.99
CA ALA A 109 2.98 -0.39 12.88
C ALA A 109 1.97 0.76 13.03
N GLU A 110 1.44 0.97 14.24
CA GLU A 110 0.53 2.06 14.54
C GLU A 110 1.22 3.43 14.45
N GLN A 111 2.45 3.53 14.94
CA GLN A 111 3.25 4.76 14.85
C GLN A 111 3.53 5.15 13.40
N ILE A 112 4.01 4.23 12.55
CA ILE A 112 4.33 4.55 11.16
C ILE A 112 3.07 4.88 10.35
N LYS A 113 1.95 4.24 10.66
CA LYS A 113 0.65 4.58 10.08
C LYS A 113 0.21 5.99 10.46
N ASN A 114 0.22 6.32 11.76
CA ASN A 114 -0.34 7.56 12.27
C ASN A 114 0.57 8.78 11.99
N ALA A 115 1.88 8.61 12.16
CA ALA A 115 2.85 9.70 12.01
C ALA A 115 3.32 9.89 10.56
N TYR A 116 3.34 8.82 9.77
CA TYR A 116 3.99 8.83 8.46
C TYR A 116 3.10 8.33 7.32
N ASN A 117 1.83 7.98 7.61
CA ASN A 117 0.87 7.43 6.63
C ASN A 117 1.41 6.22 5.85
N ILE A 118 2.24 5.39 6.49
CA ILE A 118 2.76 4.15 5.92
C ILE A 118 1.89 3.00 6.41
N LYS A 119 1.15 2.36 5.52
CA LYS A 119 0.29 1.23 5.85
C LYS A 119 1.06 -0.09 5.83
N THR A 120 0.68 -1.04 6.69
CA THR A 120 1.31 -2.35 6.78
C THR A 120 0.35 -3.45 6.39
N PHE A 121 0.67 -4.20 5.33
CA PHE A 121 0.01 -5.46 4.99
C PHE A 121 0.68 -6.60 5.76
N ALA A 122 -0.11 -7.39 6.48
CA ALA A 122 0.34 -8.61 7.14
C ALA A 122 -0.01 -9.83 6.29
N VAL A 123 1.00 -10.55 5.82
CA VAL A 123 0.84 -11.71 4.94
C VAL A 123 1.33 -12.97 5.65
N GLY A 124 0.40 -13.86 5.96
CA GLY A 124 0.68 -15.17 6.54
C GLY A 124 0.79 -16.24 5.45
N PHE A 125 1.97 -16.84 5.31
CA PHE A 125 2.22 -17.85 4.30
C PHE A 125 2.37 -19.24 4.90
N ALA A 126 1.52 -20.18 4.47
CA ALA A 126 1.54 -21.59 4.88
C ALA A 126 1.45 -21.79 6.41
N LEU A 127 0.61 -20.98 7.08
CA LEU A 127 0.41 -21.06 8.55
C LEU A 127 -0.50 -22.20 9.00
N GLY A 128 -1.25 -22.82 8.11
CA GLY A 128 -2.26 -23.82 8.45
C GLY A 128 -3.57 -23.27 9.00
N GLY A 129 -3.72 -21.96 9.15
CA GLY A 129 -4.96 -21.31 9.62
C GLY A 129 -4.78 -19.83 9.91
N ALA A 130 -5.88 -19.19 10.32
CA ALA A 130 -5.89 -17.80 10.74
C ALA A 130 -5.12 -17.61 12.06
N ASN A 131 -4.50 -16.45 12.22
CA ASN A 131 -3.68 -16.13 13.38
C ASN A 131 -3.96 -14.70 13.85
N SER A 132 -4.29 -14.53 15.12
CA SER A 132 -4.65 -13.25 15.72
C SER A 132 -3.53 -12.21 15.64
N ASN A 133 -2.26 -12.60 15.67
CA ASN A 133 -1.12 -11.69 15.53
C ASN A 133 -1.14 -10.97 14.19
N TYR A 134 -1.46 -11.69 13.11
CA TYR A 134 -1.56 -11.11 11.76
C TYR A 134 -2.77 -10.17 11.65
N SER A 135 -3.91 -10.57 12.24
CA SER A 135 -5.12 -9.74 12.24
C SER A 135 -4.88 -8.42 12.98
N THR A 136 -4.23 -8.49 14.15
CA THR A 136 -3.91 -7.30 14.94
C THR A 136 -2.88 -6.42 14.24
N LEU A 137 -1.86 -7.02 13.60
CA LEU A 137 -0.87 -6.28 12.82
C LEU A 137 -1.51 -5.54 11.63
N ALA A 138 -2.40 -6.21 10.89
CA ALA A 138 -3.12 -5.59 9.78
C ALA A 138 -3.96 -4.39 10.26
N THR A 139 -4.75 -4.57 11.32
CA THR A 139 -5.60 -3.51 11.89
C THR A 139 -4.77 -2.32 12.39
N LYS A 140 -3.74 -2.57 13.20
CA LYS A 140 -2.84 -1.53 13.72
C LYS A 140 -2.04 -0.87 12.59
N GLY A 141 -1.66 -1.63 11.58
CA GLY A 141 -0.98 -1.14 10.38
C GLY A 141 -1.87 -0.40 9.39
N GLY A 142 -3.18 -0.29 9.63
CA GLY A 142 -4.10 0.49 8.78
C GLY A 142 -4.60 -0.23 7.54
N THR A 143 -4.52 -1.57 7.54
CA THR A 143 -5.20 -2.44 6.57
C THR A 143 -6.35 -3.17 7.26
N THR A 144 -7.40 -3.55 6.51
CA THR A 144 -8.63 -4.07 7.14
C THR A 144 -8.47 -5.49 7.67
N SER A 145 -7.68 -6.31 6.98
CA SER A 145 -7.49 -7.72 7.31
C SER A 145 -6.13 -8.23 6.82
N PRO A 146 -5.60 -9.27 7.47
CA PRO A 146 -4.39 -9.93 6.99
C PRO A 146 -4.70 -10.75 5.73
N LEU A 147 -3.65 -11.03 4.97
CA LEU A 147 -3.70 -11.87 3.78
C LEU A 147 -3.13 -13.24 4.14
N TYR A 148 -3.89 -14.30 3.91
CA TYR A 148 -3.43 -15.66 4.12
C TYR A 148 -3.29 -16.39 2.80
N ALA A 149 -2.21 -17.13 2.65
CA ALA A 149 -1.92 -17.96 1.48
C ALA A 149 -1.36 -19.31 1.92
N SER A 150 -1.94 -20.39 1.43
CA SER A 150 -1.52 -21.77 1.77
C SER A 150 -0.46 -22.30 0.81
N ASN A 151 -0.38 -21.75 -0.40
CA ASN A 151 0.50 -22.18 -1.45
C ASN A 151 1.01 -21.00 -2.30
N GLN A 152 1.92 -21.30 -3.24
CA GLN A 152 2.57 -20.30 -4.09
C GLN A 152 1.58 -19.52 -4.97
N SER A 153 0.55 -20.16 -5.48
CA SER A 153 -0.45 -19.51 -6.36
C SER A 153 -1.31 -18.53 -5.58
N GLU A 154 -1.75 -18.91 -4.39
CA GLU A 154 -2.50 -18.03 -3.49
C GLU A 154 -1.64 -16.86 -3.02
N LEU A 155 -0.35 -17.11 -2.68
CA LEU A 155 0.55 -16.04 -2.29
C LEU A 155 0.72 -15.01 -3.43
N LEU A 156 0.88 -15.47 -4.67
CA LEU A 156 0.95 -14.60 -5.84
C LEU A 156 -0.32 -13.77 -5.99
N ALA A 157 -1.50 -14.40 -5.91
CA ALA A 157 -2.78 -13.70 -6.02
C ALA A 157 -2.94 -12.64 -4.92
N LYS A 158 -2.72 -13.01 -3.66
CA LYS A 158 -2.87 -12.10 -2.50
C LYS A 158 -1.90 -10.92 -2.54
N LEU A 159 -0.64 -11.15 -2.91
CA LEU A 159 0.33 -10.06 -3.05
C LEU A 159 0.02 -9.17 -4.27
N THR A 160 -0.44 -9.75 -5.37
CA THR A 160 -0.91 -8.98 -6.52
C THR A 160 -2.06 -8.07 -6.15
N ASP A 161 -3.05 -8.58 -5.41
CA ASP A 161 -4.21 -7.80 -4.95
C ASP A 161 -3.78 -6.69 -3.98
N ALA A 162 -2.88 -6.98 -3.03
CA ALA A 162 -2.34 -5.98 -2.11
C ALA A 162 -1.63 -4.84 -2.86
N ILE A 163 -0.79 -5.16 -3.85
CA ILE A 163 -0.08 -4.17 -4.65
C ILE A 163 -1.05 -3.38 -5.52
N LYS A 164 -2.03 -4.03 -6.15
CA LYS A 164 -3.08 -3.33 -6.90
C LYS A 164 -3.89 -2.38 -6.03
N GLN A 165 -4.26 -2.78 -4.82
CA GLN A 165 -4.91 -1.89 -3.84
C GLN A 165 -4.01 -0.71 -3.45
N ALA A 166 -2.70 -0.95 -3.30
CA ALA A 166 -1.73 0.10 -3.03
C ALA A 166 -1.64 1.11 -4.18
N ILE A 167 -1.61 0.64 -5.43
CA ILE A 167 -1.49 1.47 -6.63
C ILE A 167 -2.82 2.17 -6.97
N SER A 168 -3.96 1.50 -6.77
CA SER A 168 -5.29 2.01 -7.08
C SER A 168 -5.87 2.96 -6.03
N GLY A 169 -5.07 3.38 -5.05
CA GLY A 169 -5.43 4.49 -4.17
C GLY A 169 -5.83 5.67 -5.04
N LYS A 170 -7.10 6.03 -5.03
CA LYS A 170 -7.65 7.12 -5.85
C LYS A 170 -6.88 8.40 -5.56
N LEU A 171 -5.98 8.73 -6.46
CA LEU A 171 -5.29 10.01 -6.44
C LEU A 171 -6.30 11.07 -6.93
N THR A 172 -7.05 11.65 -6.01
CA THR A 172 -7.81 12.85 -6.27
C THR A 172 -6.87 14.05 -6.16
N PHE A 173 -6.47 14.61 -7.29
CA PHE A 173 -5.52 15.72 -7.35
C PHE A 173 -6.16 17.10 -7.35
N THR A 174 -7.46 17.22 -7.09
CA THR A 174 -8.12 18.52 -7.14
C THR A 174 -8.76 18.87 -5.81
N THR A 175 -8.42 20.05 -5.32
CA THR A 175 -9.15 20.68 -4.23
C THR A 175 -10.57 21.01 -4.74
N PRO A 176 -11.63 20.64 -4.02
CA PRO A 176 -12.97 21.04 -4.40
C PRO A 176 -13.06 22.55 -4.55
N ALA A 177 -13.51 23.03 -5.69
CA ALA A 177 -13.78 24.44 -5.87
C ALA A 177 -15.16 24.76 -5.28
N VAL A 178 -15.18 25.60 -4.27
CA VAL A 178 -16.43 26.16 -3.71
C VAL A 178 -16.71 27.45 -4.44
N MET A 179 -17.77 27.48 -5.24
CA MET A 179 -18.27 28.73 -5.78
C MET A 179 -19.18 29.37 -4.71
N SER A 180 -18.68 30.41 -4.07
CA SER A 180 -19.45 31.25 -3.18
C SER A 180 -20.27 32.26 -3.99
N ASP A 181 -21.37 31.83 -4.59
CA ASP A 181 -22.42 32.77 -4.93
C ASP A 181 -23.37 32.85 -3.72
N VAL A 182 -23.26 33.94 -2.98
CA VAL A 182 -23.93 34.15 -1.70
C VAL A 182 -25.46 34.29 -1.87
N THR A 183 -25.99 34.33 -3.08
CA THR A 183 -27.39 34.63 -3.34
C THR A 183 -28.25 33.47 -3.83
N LYS A 184 -27.66 32.31 -4.23
CA LYS A 184 -28.43 31.23 -4.89
C LYS A 184 -28.14 29.77 -4.42
N GLY A 185 -27.71 29.61 -3.22
CA GLY A 185 -27.45 28.25 -2.66
C GLY A 185 -26.05 27.78 -2.96
N SER A 186 -25.40 27.20 -1.95
CA SER A 186 -24.01 26.78 -2.03
C SER A 186 -23.89 25.44 -2.73
N TYR A 187 -23.10 25.40 -3.77
CA TYR A 187 -22.74 24.16 -4.47
C TYR A 187 -21.25 23.97 -4.43
N ILE A 188 -20.83 22.71 -4.42
CA ILE A 188 -19.43 22.31 -4.54
C ILE A 188 -19.25 21.61 -5.89
N TYR A 189 -18.21 22.01 -6.63
CA TYR A 189 -17.78 21.35 -7.84
C TYR A 189 -16.52 20.57 -7.55
N GLN A 190 -16.53 19.28 -7.82
CA GLN A 190 -15.39 18.39 -7.63
C GLN A 190 -15.02 17.73 -8.95
N SER A 191 -13.82 18.02 -9.42
CA SER A 191 -13.20 17.27 -10.51
C SER A 191 -12.35 16.14 -9.91
N THR A 192 -12.45 14.96 -10.48
CA THR A 192 -11.62 13.81 -10.15
C THR A 192 -11.17 13.16 -11.43
N PHE A 193 -10.06 12.44 -11.39
CA PHE A 193 -9.69 11.56 -12.47
C PHE A 193 -9.16 10.24 -11.89
N GLU A 194 -9.42 9.17 -12.61
CA GLU A 194 -8.87 7.85 -12.31
C GLU A 194 -7.70 7.59 -13.25
N TYR A 195 -6.52 7.38 -12.66
CA TYR A 195 -5.36 6.97 -13.43
C TYR A 195 -5.47 5.50 -13.79
N GLU A 196 -5.51 5.18 -15.07
CA GLU A 196 -5.31 3.84 -15.59
C GLU A 196 -4.07 3.84 -16.48
N LYS A 197 -3.11 2.96 -16.16
CA LYS A 197 -1.88 2.84 -16.94
C LYS A 197 -2.20 2.38 -18.36
N ASN A 198 -1.60 3.03 -19.34
CA ASN A 198 -1.75 2.75 -20.78
C ASN A 198 -3.20 2.88 -21.30
N LYS A 199 -4.07 3.55 -20.57
CA LYS A 199 -5.43 3.88 -21.00
C LYS A 199 -5.68 5.37 -20.85
N GLN A 200 -6.70 5.85 -21.55
CA GLN A 200 -7.17 7.22 -21.33
C GLN A 200 -7.71 7.34 -19.90
N TRP A 201 -7.26 8.37 -19.21
CA TRP A 201 -7.70 8.65 -17.84
C TRP A 201 -9.19 9.02 -17.85
N LYS A 202 -9.93 8.42 -16.94
CA LYS A 202 -11.34 8.75 -16.75
C LYS A 202 -11.44 9.98 -15.87
N GLY A 203 -11.90 11.07 -16.46
CA GLY A 203 -12.23 12.29 -15.73
C GLY A 203 -13.69 12.28 -15.28
N SER A 204 -13.98 12.89 -14.14
CA SER A 204 -15.32 13.12 -13.64
C SER A 204 -15.41 14.55 -13.10
N LEU A 205 -16.49 15.24 -13.39
CA LEU A 205 -16.83 16.54 -12.81
C LEU A 205 -18.24 16.43 -12.23
N LYS A 206 -18.35 16.52 -10.91
CA LYS A 206 -19.62 16.39 -10.19
C LYS A 206 -19.98 17.69 -9.50
N LYS A 207 -21.27 18.03 -9.53
CA LYS A 207 -21.85 19.12 -8.76
C LYS A 207 -22.59 18.53 -7.55
N TYR A 208 -22.24 18.99 -6.37
CA TYR A 208 -22.88 18.60 -5.11
C TYR A 208 -23.62 19.77 -4.50
N LYS A 209 -24.72 19.50 -3.81
CA LYS A 209 -25.30 20.47 -2.88
C LYS A 209 -24.43 20.55 -1.64
N LEU A 210 -24.17 21.75 -1.14
CA LEU A 210 -23.49 21.94 0.14
C LEU A 210 -24.53 21.88 1.27
N ASN A 211 -24.31 21.03 2.25
CA ASN A 211 -25.10 20.97 3.46
C ASN A 211 -24.78 22.18 4.37
N SER A 212 -25.69 22.55 5.27
CA SER A 212 -25.50 23.64 6.22
C SER A 212 -24.31 23.47 7.17
N ASN A 213 -23.85 22.24 7.37
CA ASN A 213 -22.67 21.91 8.16
C ASN A 213 -21.35 21.89 7.35
N GLY A 214 -21.37 22.33 6.10
CA GLY A 214 -20.19 22.35 5.23
C GLY A 214 -19.81 21.03 4.57
N THR A 215 -20.61 19.98 4.73
CA THR A 215 -20.35 18.68 4.11
C THR A 215 -20.97 18.54 2.73
N PHE A 216 -20.47 17.59 1.93
CA PHE A 216 -21.04 17.25 0.63
C PHE A 216 -22.43 16.66 0.81
N GLY A 217 -23.42 17.25 0.17
CA GLY A 217 -24.76 16.72 0.06
C GLY A 217 -24.93 15.83 -1.19
N ALA A 218 -26.17 15.69 -1.66
CA ALA A 218 -26.46 14.86 -2.81
C ALA A 218 -25.80 15.39 -4.11
N VAL A 219 -25.36 14.47 -4.96
CA VAL A 219 -24.89 14.78 -6.32
C VAL A 219 -26.07 15.34 -7.11
N GLN A 220 -25.90 16.55 -7.66
CA GLN A 220 -26.91 17.20 -8.48
C GLN A 220 -26.79 16.81 -9.95
N TRP A 221 -25.58 16.64 -10.43
CA TRP A 221 -25.28 16.09 -11.73
C TRP A 221 -23.81 15.66 -11.82
N ASP A 222 -23.56 14.76 -12.79
CA ASP A 222 -22.24 14.31 -13.23
C ASP A 222 -22.07 14.68 -14.70
N ALA A 223 -20.95 15.31 -15.06
CA ALA A 223 -20.69 15.71 -16.44
C ALA A 223 -20.53 14.52 -17.39
N ALA A 224 -19.97 13.39 -16.90
CA ALA A 224 -19.82 12.19 -17.71
C ALA A 224 -21.19 11.61 -18.13
N ASP A 225 -22.16 11.56 -17.20
CA ASP A 225 -23.52 11.11 -17.49
C ASP A 225 -24.21 12.02 -18.51
N LYS A 226 -23.99 13.34 -18.40
CA LYS A 226 -24.57 14.31 -19.33
C LYS A 226 -23.98 14.24 -20.73
N LEU A 227 -22.71 13.93 -20.87
CA LEU A 227 -22.04 13.76 -22.15
C LEU A 227 -22.45 12.44 -22.84
N ASN A 228 -22.61 11.38 -22.07
CA ASN A 228 -23.00 10.06 -22.59
C ASN A 228 -24.50 9.96 -22.94
N SER A 229 -25.30 10.93 -22.51
CA SER A 229 -26.74 10.99 -22.79
C SER A 229 -27.11 11.79 -24.04
N LYS A 230 -26.12 12.30 -24.77
CA LYS A 230 -26.26 12.98 -26.08
C LYS A 230 -25.84 12.06 -27.21
#